data_359f8679ce160c353f11accf943e05ba
#
_entry.id   359f8679ce160c353f11accf943e05ba
#
_cell.length_a   1.000
_cell.length_b   1.000
_cell.length_c   1.000
_cell.angle_alpha   90.00
_cell.angle_beta   90.00
_cell.angle_gamma   90.00
#
_symmetry.space_group_name_H-M   'P 1'
#
loop_
_entity.id
_entity.type
_entity.pdbx_description
1 polymer ?
#
loop_
_entity_poly.entity_id
_entity_poly.type
_entity_poly.pdbx_seq_one_letter_code
_entity_poly.pdbx_strand_id
1 'polypeptide(L)'
;MSVQEAYRLFRDDSLLVNRRYQRKLVWSVAEKQLLIDSILDGYPIPLILLAERPEIHGSGKYEIIDGMQRLDAIFAFIEQKFEYNGMHFDLGQSARARQAAEANSFKPVETENLLPAAKCANLLDYQLAVTIFPTQTEGQITDVFSRINSNGRQLSAQEKRQAGMLNSFSELVRTVASSLRGDVSDDVLLLHDMPSISIESSREKQQYGVRAEDTVWIRHGILNVKQLREGDDEQMVADVAASILLGSPFPASKEEFDEIYDSQSEKHKRIERTLAAHGIRRLQEEIQSTFSVLTEVIDSQLPGPNGLRNLVRPGSGNPIRTPFYAIFMAFFELIVRQQKSPADNAAIVAALRNVGPRLKSARHYTSAEERTSNIDTITGLIQRHFVNKVPPVFGHGPGLALDFENSLRRSRIETSRYEFKQGVLRLDNRRKWDDALFQRLAETICGIANVQRGHEGYLFVGVADKEPDVQRIETLDSVTSMKVGQHHVVGVDREAKILKISLDAYVQRFVAKLAQQSISEPLATQIMSGVDTIEYKGLSVIRVLIPGQNDLSYCGDRVFVRQGSSTEEITDFRKVAALVKGFS
;
A
#
# COMPACT_ATOMS: atom_id res chain seq x y z
N MET A 1 -9.24 -23.78 21.45
CA MET A 1 -10.17 -23.32 20.40
C MET A 1 -9.91 -24.14 19.14
N SER A 2 -10.95 -24.73 18.52
CA SER A 2 -10.75 -25.46 17.28
C SER A 2 -10.42 -24.56 16.10
N VAL A 3 -9.81 -25.12 15.06
CA VAL A 3 -9.61 -24.39 13.79
C VAL A 3 -10.93 -23.90 13.21
N GLN A 4 -11.99 -24.71 13.30
CA GLN A 4 -13.33 -24.31 12.86
C GLN A 4 -13.86 -23.07 13.62
N GLU A 5 -13.62 -22.99 14.94
CA GLU A 5 -14.02 -21.83 15.74
C GLU A 5 -13.18 -20.60 15.41
N ALA A 6 -11.86 -20.76 15.22
CA ALA A 6 -10.98 -19.69 14.79
C ALA A 6 -11.37 -19.15 13.39
N TYR A 7 -11.73 -20.05 12.46
CA TYR A 7 -12.22 -19.66 11.14
C TYR A 7 -13.57 -18.93 11.23
N ARG A 8 -14.43 -19.29 12.20
CA ARG A 8 -15.65 -18.53 12.48
C ARG A 8 -15.34 -17.09 12.86
N LEU A 9 -14.43 -16.88 13.83
CA LEU A 9 -14.02 -15.53 14.24
C LEU A 9 -13.42 -14.71 13.09
N PHE A 10 -12.67 -15.36 12.20
CA PHE A 10 -12.14 -14.75 11.00
C PHE A 10 -13.24 -14.27 10.04
N ARG A 11 -14.26 -15.09 9.81
CA ARG A 11 -15.37 -14.76 8.91
C ARG A 11 -16.42 -13.82 9.52
N ASP A 12 -16.44 -13.73 10.85
CA ASP A 12 -17.30 -12.80 11.61
C ASP A 12 -16.57 -11.44 11.85
N ASP A 13 -15.46 -11.16 11.12
CA ASP A 13 -14.67 -9.92 11.22
C ASP A 13 -14.18 -9.60 12.65
N SER A 14 -13.93 -10.66 13.42
CA SER A 14 -13.55 -10.54 14.82
C SER A 14 -12.04 -10.58 15.07
N LEU A 15 -11.22 -10.85 14.04
CA LEU A 15 -9.75 -10.91 14.14
C LEU A 15 -9.11 -9.67 13.53
N LEU A 16 -8.53 -8.84 14.38
CA LEU A 16 -7.86 -7.59 14.03
C LEU A 16 -6.34 -7.77 14.03
N VAL A 17 -5.68 -7.06 13.17
CA VAL A 17 -4.22 -6.96 13.10
C VAL A 17 -3.81 -5.49 13.21
N ASN A 18 -2.92 -5.19 14.14
CA ASN A 18 -2.35 -3.87 14.29
C ASN A 18 -1.01 -3.79 13.54
N ARG A 19 -0.98 -3.00 12.51
CA ARG A 19 0.18 -2.84 11.60
C ARG A 19 1.34 -2.07 12.22
N ARG A 20 1.14 -1.44 13.36
CA ARG A 20 2.23 -0.79 14.09
C ARG A 20 3.32 -1.76 14.51
N TYR A 21 2.98 -3.05 14.66
CA TYR A 21 3.92 -4.11 15.00
C TYR A 21 3.77 -5.39 14.15
N GLN A 22 2.62 -5.63 13.51
CA GLN A 22 2.40 -6.77 12.60
C GLN A 22 2.10 -6.26 11.18
N ARG A 23 3.13 -6.10 10.36
CA ARG A 23 3.05 -5.27 9.17
C ARG A 23 2.72 -5.98 7.89
N LYS A 24 3.05 -7.25 7.78
CA LYS A 24 3.01 -8.00 6.50
C LYS A 24 2.84 -9.49 6.73
N LEU A 25 2.12 -10.13 5.81
CA LEU A 25 2.15 -11.58 5.66
C LEU A 25 3.33 -11.92 4.76
N VAL A 26 4.26 -12.72 5.29
CA VAL A 26 5.56 -12.98 4.63
C VAL A 26 5.86 -14.45 4.42
N TRP A 27 4.99 -15.37 4.89
CA TRP A 27 5.22 -16.79 4.69
C TRP A 27 5.04 -17.17 3.23
N SER A 28 5.99 -17.92 2.70
CA SER A 28 5.89 -18.58 1.40
C SER A 28 4.86 -19.70 1.44
N VAL A 29 4.41 -20.15 0.27
CA VAL A 29 3.52 -21.31 0.17
C VAL A 29 4.14 -22.55 0.83
N ALA A 30 5.46 -22.77 0.65
CA ALA A 30 6.16 -23.88 1.29
C ALA A 30 6.10 -23.82 2.83
N GLU A 31 6.27 -22.64 3.43
CA GLU A 31 6.14 -22.46 4.89
C GLU A 31 4.70 -22.71 5.36
N LYS A 32 3.70 -22.26 4.59
CA LYS A 32 2.29 -22.52 4.86
C LYS A 32 1.96 -24.01 4.75
N GLN A 33 2.47 -24.71 3.72
CA GLN A 33 2.29 -26.14 3.54
C GLN A 33 2.88 -26.95 4.68
N LEU A 34 4.06 -26.58 5.20
CA LEU A 34 4.67 -27.21 6.38
C LEU A 34 3.81 -27.09 7.64
N LEU A 35 3.13 -25.96 7.82
CA LEU A 35 2.19 -25.80 8.92
C LEU A 35 0.97 -26.71 8.76
N ILE A 36 0.38 -26.79 7.55
CA ILE A 36 -0.75 -27.68 7.26
C ILE A 36 -0.37 -29.14 7.48
N ASP A 37 0.82 -29.53 7.04
CA ASP A 37 1.39 -30.87 7.27
C ASP A 37 1.44 -31.20 8.76
N SER A 38 2.02 -30.31 9.56
CA SER A 38 2.11 -30.46 11.02
C SER A 38 0.73 -30.64 11.68
N ILE A 39 -0.27 -29.88 11.23
CA ILE A 39 -1.63 -29.96 11.76
C ILE A 39 -2.29 -31.29 11.38
N LEU A 40 -2.14 -31.74 10.12
CA LEU A 40 -2.73 -32.99 9.62
C LEU A 40 -2.10 -34.21 10.27
N ASP A 41 -0.83 -34.14 10.64
CA ASP A 41 -0.11 -35.17 11.37
C ASP A 41 -0.30 -35.12 12.90
N GLY A 42 -1.08 -34.13 13.38
CA GLY A 42 -1.38 -33.97 14.81
C GLY A 42 -0.24 -33.42 15.66
N TYR A 43 0.79 -32.83 15.04
CA TYR A 43 1.88 -32.20 15.78
C TYR A 43 1.45 -30.91 16.46
N PRO A 44 1.95 -30.59 17.68
CA PRO A 44 1.64 -29.33 18.33
C PRO A 44 2.26 -28.15 17.56
N ILE A 45 1.47 -27.11 17.38
CA ILE A 45 1.96 -25.83 16.84
C ILE A 45 2.09 -24.77 17.95
N PRO A 46 2.95 -23.77 17.79
CA PRO A 46 3.10 -22.72 18.78
C PRO A 46 1.77 -22.02 19.08
N LEU A 47 1.61 -21.58 20.34
CA LEU A 47 0.39 -20.92 20.82
C LEU A 47 0.07 -19.66 19.99
N ILE A 48 -1.23 -19.32 19.92
CA ILE A 48 -1.74 -18.07 19.37
C ILE A 48 -2.09 -17.15 20.54
N LEU A 49 -1.63 -15.90 20.48
CA LEU A 49 -1.94 -14.92 21.49
C LEU A 49 -2.85 -13.85 20.91
N LEU A 50 -3.98 -13.65 21.54
CA LEU A 50 -4.98 -12.65 21.20
C LEU A 50 -5.13 -11.66 22.36
N ALA A 51 -5.39 -10.37 22.04
CA ALA A 51 -5.80 -9.37 23.00
C ALA A 51 -7.28 -9.05 22.77
N GLU A 52 -8.07 -9.03 23.83
CA GLU A 52 -9.47 -8.62 23.74
C GLU A 52 -9.58 -7.11 23.61
N ARG A 53 -10.38 -6.61 22.66
CA ARG A 53 -10.64 -5.19 22.41
C ARG A 53 -12.09 -4.85 22.75
N PRO A 54 -12.40 -4.50 24.01
CA PRO A 54 -13.77 -4.21 24.44
C PRO A 54 -14.34 -2.91 23.84
N GLU A 55 -13.49 -2.00 23.40
CA GLU A 55 -13.87 -0.66 22.93
C GLU A 55 -14.45 -0.61 21.50
N ILE A 56 -14.33 -1.67 20.72
CA ILE A 56 -14.85 -1.75 19.37
C ILE A 56 -16.21 -2.44 19.40
N HIS A 57 -17.23 -1.67 19.77
CA HIS A 57 -18.69 -1.96 19.74
C HIS A 57 -19.17 -3.42 19.64
N GLY A 58 -19.59 -3.96 20.77
CA GLY A 58 -20.72 -4.93 20.90
C GLY A 58 -20.49 -6.39 20.55
N SER A 59 -19.40 -6.80 19.94
CA SER A 59 -19.00 -8.20 19.76
C SER A 59 -17.51 -8.35 20.05
N GLY A 60 -17.12 -9.38 20.81
CA GLY A 60 -15.73 -9.62 21.17
C GLY A 60 -14.80 -9.61 19.96
N LYS A 61 -14.10 -8.50 19.74
CA LYS A 61 -13.05 -8.38 18.75
C LYS A 61 -11.71 -8.66 19.40
N TYR A 62 -10.88 -9.39 18.70
CA TYR A 62 -9.58 -9.84 19.19
C TYR A 62 -8.48 -9.31 18.28
N GLU A 63 -7.55 -8.59 18.87
CA GLU A 63 -6.33 -8.21 18.19
C GLU A 63 -5.31 -9.34 18.28
N ILE A 64 -4.77 -9.77 17.15
CA ILE A 64 -3.77 -10.82 17.09
C ILE A 64 -2.44 -10.25 17.57
N ILE A 65 -1.88 -10.77 18.65
CA ILE A 65 -0.57 -10.37 19.19
C ILE A 65 0.53 -11.27 18.65
N ASP A 66 0.30 -12.59 18.60
CA ASP A 66 1.18 -13.56 17.95
C ASP A 66 0.34 -14.63 17.26
N GLY A 67 0.88 -15.18 16.18
CA GLY A 67 0.25 -16.24 15.40
C GLY A 67 -0.44 -15.77 14.12
N MET A 68 -0.31 -14.51 13.73
CA MET A 68 -0.93 -13.98 12.50
C MET A 68 -0.59 -14.82 11.26
N GLN A 69 0.67 -15.16 11.03
CA GLN A 69 1.11 -15.97 9.89
C GLN A 69 0.50 -17.38 9.92
N ARG A 70 0.35 -17.96 11.11
CA ARG A 70 -0.25 -19.29 11.31
C ARG A 70 -1.74 -19.28 11.03
N LEU A 71 -2.46 -18.30 11.57
CA LEU A 71 -3.89 -18.12 11.30
C LEU A 71 -4.15 -17.87 9.81
N ASP A 72 -3.38 -16.98 9.18
CA ASP A 72 -3.48 -16.74 7.75
C ASP A 72 -3.22 -18.01 6.93
N ALA A 73 -2.21 -18.80 7.25
CA ALA A 73 -1.91 -20.04 6.55
C ALA A 73 -3.07 -21.05 6.63
N ILE A 74 -3.65 -21.23 7.81
CA ILE A 74 -4.78 -22.14 8.03
C ILE A 74 -6.01 -21.66 7.24
N PHE A 75 -6.36 -20.38 7.35
CA PHE A 75 -7.54 -19.84 6.68
C PHE A 75 -7.37 -19.77 5.16
N ALA A 76 -6.17 -19.40 4.69
CA ALA A 76 -5.85 -19.42 3.27
C ALA A 76 -5.95 -20.83 2.66
N PHE A 77 -5.61 -21.89 3.41
CA PHE A 77 -5.79 -23.27 2.96
C PHE A 77 -7.27 -23.65 2.91
N ILE A 78 -8.07 -23.32 3.93
CA ILE A 78 -9.53 -23.55 3.94
C ILE A 78 -10.20 -22.81 2.76
N GLU A 79 -9.72 -21.62 2.40
CA GLU A 79 -10.21 -20.82 1.27
C GLU A 79 -9.57 -21.20 -0.08
N GLN A 80 -8.88 -22.34 -0.15
CA GLN A 80 -8.27 -22.87 -1.36
C GLN A 80 -7.24 -21.94 -2.04
N LYS A 81 -6.63 -21.01 -1.29
CA LYS A 81 -5.63 -20.05 -1.82
C LYS A 81 -4.29 -20.71 -2.17
N PHE A 82 -4.04 -21.91 -1.69
CA PHE A 82 -2.91 -22.74 -2.07
C PHE A 82 -3.25 -24.24 -1.89
N GLU A 83 -2.49 -25.08 -2.57
CA GLU A 83 -2.62 -26.54 -2.52
C GLU A 83 -1.68 -27.16 -1.47
N TYR A 84 -2.03 -28.31 -0.91
CA TYR A 84 -1.17 -29.17 -0.11
C TYR A 84 -1.05 -30.54 -0.79
N ASN A 85 0.16 -30.92 -1.18
CA ASN A 85 0.45 -32.16 -1.94
C ASN A 85 -0.46 -32.31 -3.20
N GLY A 86 -0.66 -31.22 -3.93
CA GLY A 86 -1.51 -31.19 -5.13
C GLY A 86 -3.02 -31.23 -4.86
N MET A 87 -3.46 -31.16 -3.59
CA MET A 87 -4.87 -31.20 -3.18
C MET A 87 -5.30 -29.89 -2.54
N HIS A 88 -6.54 -29.50 -2.76
CA HIS A 88 -7.19 -28.36 -2.11
C HIS A 88 -8.14 -28.82 -1.01
N PHE A 89 -8.42 -27.94 -0.05
CA PHE A 89 -9.42 -28.19 0.98
C PHE A 89 -10.79 -28.40 0.35
N ASP A 90 -11.54 -29.42 0.80
CA ASP A 90 -12.92 -29.66 0.35
C ASP A 90 -13.89 -28.70 1.07
N LEU A 91 -14.39 -27.69 0.36
CA LEU A 91 -15.34 -26.71 0.88
C LEU A 91 -16.65 -27.36 1.38
N GLY A 92 -16.98 -28.53 0.87
CA GLY A 92 -18.15 -29.31 1.33
C GLY A 92 -18.06 -29.70 2.81
N GLN A 93 -16.87 -29.79 3.37
CA GLN A 93 -16.63 -30.13 4.79
C GLN A 93 -16.77 -28.96 5.75
N SER A 94 -16.91 -27.71 5.26
CA SER A 94 -17.11 -26.51 6.09
C SER A 94 -18.29 -25.68 5.59
N ALA A 95 -19.40 -25.68 6.32
CA ALA A 95 -20.58 -24.89 5.96
C ALA A 95 -20.26 -23.38 5.82
N ARG A 96 -19.37 -22.85 6.68
CA ARG A 96 -18.96 -21.44 6.64
C ARG A 96 -18.07 -21.12 5.44
N ALA A 97 -17.14 -22.02 5.09
CA ALA A 97 -16.30 -21.83 3.91
C ALA A 97 -17.12 -21.86 2.63
N ARG A 98 -18.08 -22.79 2.54
CA ARG A 98 -19.03 -22.87 1.42
C ARG A 98 -19.89 -21.61 1.32
N GLN A 99 -20.48 -21.14 2.42
CA GLN A 99 -21.26 -19.90 2.46
C GLN A 99 -20.43 -18.68 2.04
N ALA A 100 -19.17 -18.59 2.48
CA ALA A 100 -18.26 -17.51 2.11
C ALA A 100 -17.91 -17.54 0.61
N ALA A 101 -17.74 -18.73 0.04
CA ALA A 101 -17.54 -18.92 -1.40
C ALA A 101 -18.79 -18.52 -2.21
N GLU A 102 -19.98 -18.93 -1.77
CA GLU A 102 -21.26 -18.56 -2.38
C GLU A 102 -21.51 -17.04 -2.30
N ALA A 103 -21.06 -16.38 -1.23
CA ALA A 103 -21.11 -14.94 -1.05
C ALA A 103 -19.98 -14.18 -1.82
N ASN A 104 -19.19 -14.86 -2.65
CA ASN A 104 -18.06 -14.33 -3.41
C ASN A 104 -16.97 -13.66 -2.52
N SER A 105 -16.86 -14.06 -1.26
CA SER A 105 -15.78 -13.57 -0.38
C SER A 105 -14.40 -14.08 -0.81
N PHE A 106 -14.35 -15.20 -1.50
CA PHE A 106 -13.18 -15.69 -2.23
C PHE A 106 -13.65 -16.53 -3.42
N LYS A 107 -12.75 -16.76 -4.39
CA LYS A 107 -13.08 -17.57 -5.58
C LYS A 107 -12.64 -19.01 -5.36
N PRO A 108 -13.56 -20.00 -5.33
CA PRO A 108 -13.20 -21.41 -5.26
C PRO A 108 -12.36 -21.85 -6.46
N VAL A 109 -11.52 -22.87 -6.24
CA VAL A 109 -10.77 -23.52 -7.32
C VAL A 109 -11.63 -24.65 -7.89
N GLU A 110 -11.84 -24.62 -9.22
CA GLU A 110 -12.49 -25.72 -9.91
C GLU A 110 -11.51 -26.90 -10.06
N THR A 111 -11.57 -27.88 -9.16
CA THR A 111 -10.68 -29.04 -9.14
C THR A 111 -11.37 -30.26 -8.55
N GLU A 112 -11.02 -31.46 -9.07
CA GLU A 112 -11.38 -32.73 -8.48
C GLU A 112 -10.37 -33.24 -7.44
N ASN A 113 -9.18 -32.58 -7.37
CA ASN A 113 -8.13 -32.96 -6.43
C ASN A 113 -8.39 -32.31 -5.05
N LEU A 114 -9.34 -32.91 -4.33
CA LEU A 114 -9.72 -32.43 -3.00
C LEU A 114 -9.10 -33.30 -1.91
N LEU A 115 -8.77 -32.65 -0.78
CA LEU A 115 -8.29 -33.33 0.42
C LEU A 115 -9.38 -34.29 0.93
N PRO A 116 -9.05 -35.55 1.30
CA PRO A 116 -10.03 -36.50 1.82
C PRO A 116 -10.84 -35.95 2.99
N ALA A 117 -12.13 -36.20 3.05
CA ALA A 117 -13.05 -35.66 4.06
C ALA A 117 -12.56 -35.87 5.50
N ALA A 118 -11.99 -37.06 5.80
CA ALA A 118 -11.42 -37.34 7.12
C ALA A 118 -10.25 -36.39 7.47
N LYS A 119 -9.40 -36.06 6.51
CA LYS A 119 -8.31 -35.09 6.72
C LYS A 119 -8.82 -33.65 6.87
N CYS A 120 -9.85 -33.27 6.12
CA CYS A 120 -10.51 -31.99 6.31
C CYS A 120 -11.15 -31.88 7.71
N ALA A 121 -11.82 -32.94 8.18
CA ALA A 121 -12.38 -32.99 9.53
C ALA A 121 -11.26 -32.85 10.60
N ASN A 122 -10.18 -33.62 10.47
CA ASN A 122 -9.04 -33.53 11.38
C ASN A 122 -8.45 -32.12 11.44
N LEU A 123 -8.34 -31.43 10.31
CA LEU A 123 -7.89 -30.04 10.26
C LEU A 123 -8.86 -29.11 11.00
N LEU A 124 -10.16 -29.23 10.77
CA LEU A 124 -11.18 -28.37 11.39
C LEU A 124 -11.28 -28.59 12.90
N ASP A 125 -11.13 -29.85 13.35
CA ASP A 125 -11.21 -30.24 14.77
C ASP A 125 -9.90 -30.01 15.53
N TYR A 126 -8.79 -29.75 14.81
CA TYR A 126 -7.50 -29.51 15.43
C TYR A 126 -7.58 -28.39 16.46
N GLN A 127 -7.06 -28.64 17.68
CA GLN A 127 -7.14 -27.71 18.79
C GLN A 127 -5.94 -26.76 18.81
N LEU A 128 -6.20 -25.51 18.50
CA LEU A 128 -5.24 -24.42 18.64
C LEU A 128 -5.09 -24.06 20.13
N ALA A 129 -3.85 -24.00 20.60
CA ALA A 129 -3.54 -23.40 21.90
C ALA A 129 -3.69 -21.87 21.77
N VAL A 130 -4.70 -21.30 22.39
CA VAL A 130 -4.97 -19.85 22.33
C VAL A 130 -4.97 -19.26 23.72
N THR A 131 -4.21 -18.20 23.91
CA THR A 131 -4.27 -17.37 25.11
C THR A 131 -4.93 -16.05 24.75
N ILE A 132 -5.95 -15.65 25.51
CA ILE A 132 -6.62 -14.36 25.37
C ILE A 132 -6.19 -13.48 26.53
N PHE A 133 -5.60 -12.33 26.20
CA PHE A 133 -5.14 -11.35 27.16
C PHE A 133 -6.18 -10.20 27.26
N PRO A 134 -6.81 -10.01 28.42
CA PRO A 134 -7.72 -8.88 28.62
C PRO A 134 -6.92 -7.58 28.67
N THR A 135 -7.21 -6.63 27.80
CA THR A 135 -6.50 -5.35 27.73
C THR A 135 -7.40 -4.20 28.14
N GLN A 136 -6.79 -3.18 28.76
CA GLN A 136 -7.45 -1.92 29.08
C GLN A 136 -6.84 -0.73 28.30
N THR A 137 -5.61 -0.88 27.80
CA THR A 137 -4.89 0.19 27.09
C THR A 137 -4.02 -0.35 25.95
N GLU A 138 -3.82 0.46 24.89
CA GLU A 138 -2.90 0.11 23.78
C GLU A 138 -1.45 -0.10 24.24
N GLY A 139 -1.00 0.63 25.27
CA GLY A 139 0.35 0.49 25.81
C GLY A 139 0.61 -0.91 26.38
N GLN A 140 -0.39 -1.55 26.97
CA GLN A 140 -0.27 -2.92 27.48
C GLN A 140 -0.08 -3.94 26.37
N ILE A 141 -0.76 -3.76 25.24
CA ILE A 141 -0.61 -4.63 24.06
C ILE A 141 0.81 -4.55 23.52
N THR A 142 1.32 -3.34 23.38
CA THR A 142 2.69 -3.08 22.90
C THR A 142 3.75 -3.70 23.81
N ASP A 143 3.58 -3.59 25.14
CA ASP A 143 4.51 -4.19 26.11
C ASP A 143 4.49 -5.73 26.06
N VAL A 144 3.31 -6.34 26.00
CA VAL A 144 3.16 -7.80 25.85
C VAL A 144 3.78 -8.27 24.54
N PHE A 145 3.53 -7.58 23.43
CA PHE A 145 4.12 -7.90 22.13
C PHE A 145 5.66 -7.87 22.18
N SER A 146 6.23 -6.81 22.76
CA SER A 146 7.68 -6.67 22.92
C SER A 146 8.30 -7.81 23.75
N ARG A 147 7.69 -8.16 24.88
CA ARG A 147 8.17 -9.23 25.78
C ARG A 147 8.13 -10.63 25.13
N ILE A 148 7.09 -10.93 24.39
CA ILE A 148 6.91 -12.25 23.77
C ILE A 148 7.85 -12.41 22.60
N ASN A 149 7.97 -11.41 21.74
CA ASN A 149 8.84 -11.49 20.57
C ASN A 149 10.34 -11.38 20.91
N SER A 150 10.69 -10.96 22.13
CA SER A 150 12.09 -10.99 22.58
C SER A 150 12.64 -12.43 22.72
N ASN A 151 11.77 -13.43 22.93
CA ASN A 151 12.13 -14.82 23.20
C ASN A 151 11.70 -15.83 22.09
N GLY A 152 10.99 -15.37 21.02
CA GLY A 152 10.46 -16.20 19.95
C GLY A 152 11.31 -16.23 18.68
N ARG A 153 10.67 -16.44 17.51
CA ARG A 153 11.32 -16.36 16.19
C ARG A 153 12.05 -15.02 16.10
N GLN A 154 13.33 -15.02 15.77
CA GLN A 154 14.12 -13.79 15.73
C GLN A 154 13.52 -12.83 14.69
N LEU A 155 12.87 -11.78 15.19
CA LEU A 155 12.57 -10.62 14.37
C LEU A 155 13.86 -10.14 13.70
N SER A 156 13.76 -9.65 12.47
CA SER A 156 14.86 -8.95 11.82
C SER A 156 15.34 -7.78 12.70
N ALA A 157 16.56 -7.29 12.46
CA ALA A 157 17.07 -6.15 13.23
C ALA A 157 16.13 -4.94 13.14
N GLN A 158 15.56 -4.69 11.96
CA GLN A 158 14.65 -3.57 11.76
C GLN A 158 13.29 -3.77 12.43
N GLU A 159 12.73 -4.98 12.39
CA GLU A 159 11.50 -5.30 13.11
C GLU A 159 11.66 -5.14 14.62
N LYS A 160 12.82 -5.54 15.18
CA LYS A 160 13.13 -5.32 16.61
C LYS A 160 13.17 -3.85 16.99
N ARG A 161 13.81 -3.00 16.16
CA ARG A 161 13.92 -1.56 16.40
C ARG A 161 12.56 -0.87 16.41
N GLN A 162 11.69 -1.30 15.54
CA GLN A 162 10.38 -0.68 15.40
C GLN A 162 9.31 -1.31 16.30
N ALA A 163 9.56 -2.52 16.83
CA ALA A 163 8.61 -3.19 17.71
C ALA A 163 8.35 -2.35 18.97
N GLY A 164 7.12 -1.89 19.13
CA GLY A 164 6.72 -1.09 20.29
C GLY A 164 7.09 0.39 20.26
N MET A 165 7.69 0.90 19.18
CA MET A 165 8.03 2.31 19.07
C MET A 165 6.85 3.12 18.50
N LEU A 166 6.33 4.04 19.33
CA LEU A 166 5.21 4.94 19.02
C LEU A 166 5.71 6.40 18.91
N ASN A 167 6.81 6.65 18.20
CA ASN A 167 7.34 7.99 17.98
C ASN A 167 7.16 8.44 16.53
N SER A 168 7.25 9.74 16.30
CA SER A 168 7.03 10.37 14.99
C SER A 168 7.98 9.88 13.92
N PHE A 169 9.23 9.60 14.26
CA PHE A 169 10.22 9.09 13.31
C PHE A 169 9.87 7.67 12.84
N SER A 170 9.50 6.77 13.75
CA SER A 170 9.08 5.42 13.40
C SER A 170 7.81 5.41 12.55
N GLU A 171 6.87 6.31 12.84
CA GLU A 171 5.65 6.49 12.05
C GLU A 171 5.96 6.98 10.62
N LEU A 172 6.80 8.02 10.49
CA LEU A 172 7.28 8.50 9.19
C LEU A 172 7.90 7.36 8.36
N VAL A 173 8.83 6.61 8.96
CA VAL A 173 9.52 5.50 8.27
C VAL A 173 8.51 4.44 7.78
N ARG A 174 7.55 4.06 8.62
CA ARG A 174 6.51 3.10 8.24
C ARG A 174 5.66 3.61 7.10
N THR A 175 5.15 4.83 7.22
CA THR A 175 4.26 5.44 6.24
C THR A 175 4.95 5.56 4.88
N VAL A 176 6.18 6.08 4.84
CA VAL A 176 6.94 6.20 3.59
C VAL A 176 7.25 4.83 3.00
N ALA A 177 7.75 3.87 3.79
CA ALA A 177 8.08 2.54 3.30
C ALA A 177 6.85 1.79 2.78
N SER A 178 5.71 1.89 3.47
CA SER A 178 4.44 1.32 3.03
C SER A 178 3.97 1.94 1.71
N SER A 179 4.03 3.27 1.59
CA SER A 179 3.70 3.98 0.36
C SER A 179 4.58 3.51 -0.81
N LEU A 180 5.90 3.43 -0.61
CA LEU A 180 6.86 2.98 -1.64
C LEU A 180 6.65 1.50 -2.05
N ARG A 181 6.09 0.67 -1.16
CA ARG A 181 5.68 -0.70 -1.50
C ARG A 181 4.35 -0.78 -2.23
N GLY A 182 3.56 0.28 -2.20
CA GLY A 182 2.16 0.23 -2.62
C GLY A 182 1.26 -0.49 -1.62
N ASP A 183 1.67 -0.53 -0.36
CA ASP A 183 1.05 -1.20 0.76
C ASP A 183 0.58 -0.16 1.79
N VAL A 184 -0.36 0.68 1.42
CA VAL A 184 -0.92 1.71 2.31
C VAL A 184 -2.33 1.30 2.73
N SER A 185 -2.46 0.85 3.93
CA SER A 185 -3.72 0.51 4.58
C SER A 185 -3.72 1.06 6.02
N ASP A 186 -4.86 1.02 6.67
CA ASP A 186 -5.03 1.52 8.03
C ASP A 186 -4.08 0.86 9.03
N ASP A 187 -3.88 1.52 10.17
CA ASP A 187 -3.06 0.99 11.26
C ASP A 187 -3.65 -0.29 11.87
N VAL A 188 -4.97 -0.42 11.87
CA VAL A 188 -5.69 -1.62 12.36
C VAL A 188 -6.60 -2.14 11.27
N LEU A 189 -6.39 -3.39 10.88
CA LEU A 189 -7.11 -4.07 9.81
C LEU A 189 -7.72 -5.37 10.28
N LEU A 190 -8.69 -5.85 9.54
CA LEU A 190 -9.10 -7.25 9.63
C LEU A 190 -8.00 -8.16 9.05
N LEU A 191 -7.87 -9.36 9.59
CA LEU A 191 -6.82 -10.29 9.14
C LEU A 191 -6.91 -10.60 7.64
N HIS A 192 -8.12 -10.67 7.07
CA HIS A 192 -8.30 -10.93 5.64
C HIS A 192 -7.91 -9.76 4.73
N ASP A 193 -7.80 -8.54 5.28
CA ASP A 193 -7.35 -7.34 4.56
C ASP A 193 -5.83 -7.12 4.68
N MET A 194 -5.14 -7.98 5.44
CA MET A 194 -3.69 -7.86 5.60
C MET A 194 -2.96 -8.09 4.29
N PRO A 195 -2.13 -7.12 3.86
CA PRO A 195 -1.32 -7.29 2.68
C PRO A 195 -0.25 -8.37 2.87
N SER A 196 -0.11 -9.24 1.88
CA SER A 196 0.97 -10.22 1.82
C SER A 196 2.04 -9.78 0.82
N ILE A 197 3.31 -10.05 1.14
CA ILE A 197 4.39 -9.90 0.16
C ILE A 197 4.64 -11.26 -0.48
N SER A 198 4.13 -11.41 -1.69
CA SER A 198 4.29 -12.64 -2.44
C SER A 198 5.67 -12.74 -3.07
N ILE A 199 6.25 -13.96 -3.01
CA ILE A 199 7.52 -14.30 -3.66
C ILE A 199 7.27 -15.01 -5.00
N GLU A 200 6.11 -15.64 -5.16
CA GLU A 200 5.79 -16.52 -6.30
C GLU A 200 4.91 -15.79 -7.32
N SER A 201 5.53 -14.95 -8.14
CA SER A 201 4.84 -14.10 -9.12
C SER A 201 4.12 -14.86 -10.24
N SER A 202 4.55 -16.07 -10.56
CA SER A 202 4.09 -16.78 -11.76
C SER A 202 2.78 -17.58 -11.59
N ARG A 203 2.36 -17.85 -10.35
CA ARG A 203 1.17 -18.68 -10.05
C ARG A 203 -0.04 -17.91 -9.54
N GLU A 204 0.11 -16.63 -9.22
CA GLU A 204 -0.91 -15.89 -8.49
C GLU A 204 -1.82 -15.04 -9.37
N LYS A 205 -2.72 -15.68 -10.09
CA LYS A 205 -3.87 -14.99 -10.69
C LYS A 205 -4.95 -14.61 -9.64
N GLN A 206 -4.79 -14.96 -8.37
CA GLN A 206 -5.89 -14.95 -7.40
C GLN A 206 -5.59 -14.30 -6.05
N GLN A 207 -4.39 -13.70 -5.79
CA GLN A 207 -4.06 -13.34 -4.40
C GLN A 207 -3.89 -11.86 -4.13
N TYR A 208 -4.35 -11.49 -2.94
CA TYR A 208 -4.22 -10.23 -2.25
C TYR A 208 -2.75 -9.99 -1.91
N GLY A 209 -2.15 -8.92 -2.39
CA GLY A 209 -0.83 -8.56 -1.88
C GLY A 209 -0.02 -7.67 -2.80
N VAL A 210 1.06 -7.17 -2.22
CA VAL A 210 2.11 -6.48 -2.93
C VAL A 210 2.98 -7.52 -3.63
N ARG A 211 3.02 -7.49 -4.95
CA ARG A 211 4.00 -8.29 -5.68
C ARG A 211 5.37 -7.70 -5.45
N ALA A 212 6.26 -8.47 -4.83
CA ALA A 212 7.60 -8.01 -4.50
C ALA A 212 8.32 -7.41 -5.72
N GLU A 213 8.16 -8.04 -6.89
CA GLU A 213 8.79 -7.64 -8.16
C GLU A 213 8.30 -6.30 -8.69
N ASP A 214 7.07 -5.89 -8.34
CA ASP A 214 6.50 -4.61 -8.75
C ASP A 214 6.95 -3.45 -7.85
N THR A 215 7.54 -3.76 -6.68
CA THR A 215 8.07 -2.72 -5.80
C THR A 215 9.31 -2.07 -6.40
N VAL A 216 9.50 -0.77 -6.17
CA VAL A 216 10.70 -0.05 -6.60
C VAL A 216 11.99 -0.75 -6.14
N TRP A 217 11.96 -1.37 -4.98
CA TRP A 217 13.08 -2.05 -4.35
C TRP A 217 13.59 -3.26 -5.13
N ILE A 218 12.69 -4.12 -5.57
CA ILE A 218 13.02 -5.35 -6.30
C ILE A 218 13.12 -5.07 -7.80
N ARG A 219 12.19 -4.28 -8.36
CA ARG A 219 12.17 -3.92 -9.77
C ARG A 219 13.49 -3.29 -10.24
N HIS A 220 14.12 -2.47 -9.40
CA HIS A 220 15.40 -1.85 -9.71
C HIS A 220 16.61 -2.59 -9.13
N GLY A 221 16.41 -3.71 -8.42
CA GLY A 221 17.49 -4.50 -7.82
C GLY A 221 18.21 -3.81 -6.67
N ILE A 222 17.52 -2.89 -5.97
CA ILE A 222 18.03 -2.20 -4.78
C ILE A 222 18.13 -3.19 -3.62
N LEU A 223 17.09 -4.00 -3.45
CA LEU A 223 16.99 -5.10 -2.48
C LEU A 223 16.67 -6.40 -3.21
N ASN A 224 16.86 -7.53 -2.56
CA ASN A 224 16.27 -8.81 -2.94
C ASN A 224 15.01 -9.10 -2.12
N VAL A 225 14.22 -10.10 -2.56
CA VAL A 225 12.94 -10.44 -1.93
C VAL A 225 13.08 -10.79 -0.45
N LYS A 226 14.15 -11.51 -0.08
CA LYS A 226 14.43 -11.85 1.33
C LYS A 226 14.60 -10.59 2.17
N GLN A 227 15.41 -9.65 1.70
CA GLN A 227 15.64 -8.37 2.38
C GLN A 227 14.36 -7.53 2.51
N LEU A 228 13.51 -7.51 1.47
CA LEU A 228 12.21 -6.83 1.53
C LEU A 228 11.29 -7.46 2.59
N ARG A 229 11.30 -8.79 2.71
CA ARG A 229 10.54 -9.51 3.76
C ARG A 229 11.06 -9.21 5.17
N GLU A 230 12.36 -9.03 5.31
CA GLU A 230 13.04 -8.70 6.58
C GLU A 230 12.94 -7.22 6.97
N GLY A 231 12.31 -6.36 6.12
CA GLY A 231 12.09 -4.95 6.41
C GLY A 231 13.28 -4.05 6.09
N ASP A 232 14.21 -4.50 5.24
CA ASP A 232 15.36 -3.69 4.81
C ASP A 232 14.95 -2.44 4.01
N ASP A 233 13.76 -2.42 3.42
CA ASP A 233 13.17 -1.23 2.81
C ASP A 233 12.86 -0.14 3.84
N GLU A 234 12.32 -0.52 5.00
CA GLU A 234 12.11 0.40 6.11
C GLU A 234 13.44 0.89 6.69
N GLN A 235 14.46 0.03 6.75
CA GLN A 235 15.81 0.45 7.15
C GLN A 235 16.41 1.44 6.14
N MET A 236 16.18 1.27 4.83
CA MET A 236 16.64 2.22 3.81
C MET A 236 15.93 3.57 3.93
N VAL A 237 14.63 3.58 4.21
CA VAL A 237 13.87 4.81 4.46
C VAL A 237 14.36 5.49 5.74
N ALA A 238 14.59 4.73 6.82
CA ALA A 238 15.14 5.26 8.07
C ALA A 238 16.52 5.90 7.87
N ASP A 239 17.38 5.25 7.07
CA ASP A 239 18.70 5.75 6.72
C ASP A 239 18.64 7.11 6.03
N VAL A 240 17.82 7.21 5.00
CA VAL A 240 17.61 8.45 4.25
C VAL A 240 17.01 9.54 5.15
N ALA A 241 15.93 9.23 5.86
CA ALA A 241 15.24 10.21 6.72
C ALA A 241 16.14 10.72 7.84
N ALA A 242 16.88 9.83 8.52
CA ALA A 242 17.82 10.23 9.56
C ALA A 242 18.96 11.09 9.02
N SER A 243 19.52 10.75 7.84
CA SER A 243 20.57 11.56 7.20
C SER A 243 20.08 12.97 6.84
N ILE A 244 18.85 13.09 6.36
CA ILE A 244 18.22 14.39 6.05
C ILE A 244 18.02 15.21 7.33
N LEU A 245 17.46 14.61 8.39
CA LEU A 245 17.16 15.27 9.66
C LEU A 245 18.42 15.64 10.46
N LEU A 246 19.46 14.84 10.39
CA LEU A 246 20.74 15.14 11.01
C LEU A 246 21.57 16.18 10.23
N GLY A 247 21.21 16.42 8.96
CA GLY A 247 21.90 17.36 8.06
C GLY A 247 23.17 16.79 7.42
N SER A 248 23.52 15.56 7.70
CA SER A 248 24.68 14.85 7.16
C SER A 248 24.45 13.34 7.17
N PRO A 249 25.07 12.59 6.23
CA PRO A 249 25.04 11.13 6.28
C PRO A 249 25.59 10.62 7.61
N PHE A 250 24.96 9.60 8.20
CA PHE A 250 25.50 8.92 9.37
C PHE A 250 26.05 7.53 8.99
N PRO A 251 26.96 6.95 9.78
CA PRO A 251 27.46 5.62 9.49
C PRO A 251 26.33 4.59 9.48
N ALA A 252 26.28 3.72 8.48
CA ALA A 252 25.22 2.70 8.36
C ALA A 252 25.56 1.42 9.15
N SER A 253 26.04 1.57 10.39
CA SER A 253 26.31 0.45 11.29
C SER A 253 25.05 0.02 12.05
N LYS A 254 25.10 -1.16 12.62
CA LYS A 254 24.00 -1.68 13.45
C LYS A 254 23.77 -0.76 14.67
N GLU A 255 24.85 -0.36 15.32
CA GLU A 255 24.84 0.48 16.52
C GLU A 255 24.20 1.84 16.23
N GLU A 256 24.55 2.44 15.11
CA GLU A 256 23.98 3.72 14.66
C GLU A 256 22.48 3.63 14.41
N PHE A 257 22.03 2.52 13.77
CA PHE A 257 20.60 2.28 13.62
C PHE A 257 19.91 2.00 14.95
N ASP A 258 20.55 1.31 15.89
CA ASP A 258 19.98 1.08 17.22
C ASP A 258 19.81 2.41 17.98
N GLU A 259 20.80 3.34 17.89
CA GLU A 259 20.73 4.65 18.52
C GLU A 259 19.60 5.55 17.99
N ILE A 260 19.32 5.55 16.67
CA ILE A 260 18.25 6.40 16.13
C ILE A 260 16.85 5.92 16.51
N TYR A 261 16.72 4.69 17.02
CA TYR A 261 15.48 4.16 17.56
C TYR A 261 15.43 4.14 19.10
N ASP A 262 16.55 4.33 19.80
CA ASP A 262 16.57 4.41 21.27
C ASP A 262 16.08 5.78 21.75
N SER A 263 14.91 5.82 22.37
CA SER A 263 14.30 7.05 22.91
C SER A 263 15.15 7.77 23.96
N GLN A 264 16.12 7.09 24.58
CA GLN A 264 17.04 7.68 25.55
C GLN A 264 18.26 8.31 24.87
N SER A 265 18.58 7.93 23.64
CA SER A 265 19.71 8.44 22.88
C SER A 265 19.53 9.93 22.53
N GLU A 266 20.60 10.70 22.62
CA GLU A 266 20.60 12.11 22.18
C GLU A 266 20.42 12.25 20.65
N LYS A 267 20.85 11.24 19.89
CA LYS A 267 20.66 11.20 18.44
C LYS A 267 19.17 11.07 18.10
N HIS A 268 18.45 10.17 18.76
CA HIS A 268 17.00 10.03 18.63
C HIS A 268 16.27 11.33 18.99
N LYS A 269 16.58 11.92 20.14
CA LYS A 269 15.96 13.19 20.59
C LYS A 269 16.23 14.32 19.60
N ARG A 270 17.42 14.36 18.99
CA ARG A 270 17.74 15.34 17.93
C ARG A 270 16.89 15.10 16.69
N ILE A 271 16.74 13.84 16.26
CA ILE A 271 15.90 13.47 15.10
C ILE A 271 14.45 13.90 15.34
N GLU A 272 13.86 13.56 16.48
CA GLU A 272 12.48 13.93 16.82
C GLU A 272 12.27 15.46 16.85
N ARG A 273 13.19 16.20 17.47
CA ARG A 273 13.13 17.68 17.49
C ARG A 273 13.23 18.28 16.08
N THR A 274 14.15 17.76 15.26
CA THR A 274 14.31 18.25 13.89
C THR A 274 13.11 17.88 13.03
N LEU A 275 12.55 16.68 13.19
CA LEU A 275 11.36 16.23 12.49
C LEU A 275 10.13 17.08 12.84
N ALA A 276 9.96 17.40 14.12
CA ALA A 276 8.87 18.30 14.56
C ALA A 276 9.01 19.70 13.95
N ALA A 277 10.24 20.23 13.83
CA ALA A 277 10.51 21.53 13.22
C ALA A 277 10.36 21.51 11.67
N HIS A 278 10.77 20.42 11.03
CA HIS A 278 10.68 20.26 9.57
C HIS A 278 9.24 20.03 9.10
N GLY A 279 8.48 19.30 9.88
CA GLY A 279 7.13 18.81 9.58
C GLY A 279 7.13 17.39 8.96
N ILE A 280 6.43 16.48 9.62
CA ILE A 280 6.37 15.05 9.22
C ILE A 280 5.89 14.91 7.78
N ARG A 281 4.75 15.53 7.45
CA ARG A 281 4.14 15.47 6.12
C ARG A 281 5.07 16.03 5.05
N ARG A 282 5.73 17.14 5.34
CA ARG A 282 6.67 17.76 4.39
C ARG A 282 7.84 16.82 4.08
N LEU A 283 8.47 16.23 5.09
CA LEU A 283 9.57 15.28 4.87
C LEU A 283 9.11 14.03 4.12
N GLN A 284 7.91 13.54 4.43
CA GLN A 284 7.30 12.43 3.68
C GLN A 284 7.17 12.77 2.20
N GLU A 285 6.61 13.92 1.87
CA GLU A 285 6.44 14.42 0.50
C GLU A 285 7.80 14.60 -0.20
N GLU A 286 8.80 15.17 0.46
CA GLU A 286 10.15 15.36 -0.08
C GLU A 286 10.83 14.03 -0.44
N ILE A 287 10.72 13.02 0.44
CA ILE A 287 11.29 11.69 0.19
C ILE A 287 10.56 10.99 -0.95
N GLN A 288 9.23 10.93 -0.91
CA GLN A 288 8.41 10.28 -1.95
C GLN A 288 8.62 10.92 -3.31
N SER A 289 8.71 12.24 -3.36
CA SER A 289 8.97 13.01 -4.57
C SER A 289 10.32 12.67 -5.19
N THR A 290 11.36 12.59 -4.35
CA THR A 290 12.69 12.21 -4.83
C THR A 290 12.69 10.79 -5.41
N PHE A 291 11.99 9.84 -4.76
CA PHE A 291 11.80 8.49 -5.31
C PHE A 291 11.09 8.50 -6.66
N SER A 292 10.01 9.29 -6.77
CA SER A 292 9.22 9.37 -8.01
C SER A 292 10.07 9.89 -9.17
N VAL A 293 10.76 11.02 -8.99
CA VAL A 293 11.62 11.59 -10.03
C VAL A 293 12.78 10.67 -10.40
N LEU A 294 13.44 10.07 -9.39
CA LEU A 294 14.51 9.10 -9.65
C LEU A 294 14.01 7.90 -10.47
N THR A 295 12.86 7.36 -10.08
CA THR A 295 12.25 6.20 -10.76
C THR A 295 11.86 6.56 -12.20
N GLU A 296 11.26 7.74 -12.41
CA GLU A 296 10.90 8.23 -13.74
C GLU A 296 12.11 8.40 -14.65
N VAL A 297 13.19 9.00 -14.16
CA VAL A 297 14.44 9.16 -14.91
C VAL A 297 14.99 7.79 -15.34
N ILE A 298 15.01 6.81 -14.44
CA ILE A 298 15.53 5.47 -14.76
C ILE A 298 14.60 4.72 -15.71
N ASP A 299 13.30 4.67 -15.42
CA ASP A 299 12.31 3.92 -16.21
C ASP A 299 12.14 4.46 -17.63
N SER A 300 12.29 5.79 -17.82
CA SER A 300 12.20 6.41 -19.14
C SER A 300 13.29 5.92 -20.11
N GLN A 301 14.43 5.45 -19.57
CA GLN A 301 15.57 5.01 -20.35
C GLN A 301 15.82 3.49 -20.27
N LEU A 302 15.41 2.86 -19.18
CA LEU A 302 15.68 1.46 -18.87
C LEU A 302 14.39 0.77 -18.39
N PRO A 303 13.38 0.65 -19.26
CA PRO A 303 12.12 -0.01 -18.91
C PRO A 303 12.33 -1.52 -18.79
N GLY A 304 12.53 -2.01 -17.58
CA GLY A 304 12.69 -3.45 -17.35
C GLY A 304 13.19 -3.79 -15.96
N PRO A 305 13.20 -5.09 -15.61
CA PRO A 305 13.63 -5.52 -14.31
C PRO A 305 15.12 -5.26 -14.08
N ASN A 306 15.45 -4.86 -12.85
CA ASN A 306 16.83 -4.55 -12.42
C ASN A 306 17.50 -3.38 -13.17
N GLY A 307 16.74 -2.45 -13.74
CA GLY A 307 17.27 -1.35 -14.55
C GLY A 307 18.39 -0.59 -13.86
N LEU A 308 18.17 -0.10 -12.63
CA LEU A 308 19.18 0.65 -11.87
C LEU A 308 20.39 -0.23 -11.49
N ARG A 309 20.17 -1.47 -11.06
CA ARG A 309 21.27 -2.38 -10.72
C ARG A 309 22.17 -2.65 -11.93
N ASN A 310 21.56 -2.97 -13.07
CA ASN A 310 22.31 -3.25 -14.29
C ASN A 310 23.03 -2.01 -14.83
N LEU A 311 22.49 -0.82 -14.60
CA LEU A 311 23.14 0.46 -14.91
C LEU A 311 24.38 0.67 -14.04
N VAL A 312 24.23 0.53 -12.73
CA VAL A 312 25.23 0.90 -11.72
C VAL A 312 26.33 -0.17 -11.59
N ARG A 313 25.96 -1.46 -11.65
CA ARG A 313 26.86 -2.64 -11.57
C ARG A 313 26.50 -3.68 -12.62
N PRO A 314 26.86 -3.47 -13.89
CA PRO A 314 26.59 -4.45 -14.95
C PRO A 314 27.13 -5.83 -14.59
N GLY A 315 26.34 -6.87 -14.83
CA GLY A 315 26.73 -8.27 -14.61
C GLY A 315 26.69 -8.74 -13.15
N SER A 316 26.32 -7.87 -12.18
CA SER A 316 26.18 -8.27 -10.77
C SER A 316 24.76 -8.67 -10.44
N GLY A 317 24.57 -9.80 -9.73
CA GLY A 317 23.31 -10.22 -9.14
C GLY A 317 23.04 -9.62 -7.75
N ASN A 318 24.02 -8.94 -7.15
CA ASN A 318 23.92 -8.43 -5.79
C ASN A 318 23.08 -7.15 -5.69
N PRO A 319 22.30 -6.96 -4.60
CA PRO A 319 21.63 -5.71 -4.29
C PRO A 319 22.56 -4.50 -4.24
N ILE A 320 22.04 -3.33 -4.60
CA ILE A 320 22.82 -2.08 -4.73
C ILE A 320 22.51 -1.05 -3.65
N ARG A 321 22.32 -1.45 -2.39
CA ARG A 321 21.94 -0.56 -1.27
C ARG A 321 22.83 0.69 -1.16
N THR A 322 24.15 0.52 -1.08
CA THR A 322 25.11 1.64 -0.94
C THR A 322 25.12 2.57 -2.16
N PRO A 323 25.21 2.08 -3.41
CA PRO A 323 25.06 2.96 -4.57
C PRO A 323 23.70 3.66 -4.63
N PHE A 324 22.62 2.96 -4.32
CA PHE A 324 21.28 3.54 -4.31
C PHE A 324 21.17 4.70 -3.32
N TYR A 325 21.66 4.53 -2.08
CA TYR A 325 21.66 5.60 -1.08
C TYR A 325 22.38 6.87 -1.61
N ALA A 326 23.56 6.72 -2.19
CA ALA A 326 24.31 7.85 -2.71
C ALA A 326 23.59 8.55 -3.89
N ILE A 327 22.98 7.77 -4.79
CA ILE A 327 22.19 8.30 -5.90
C ILE A 327 20.94 9.02 -5.38
N PHE A 328 20.22 8.42 -4.45
CA PHE A 328 19.03 9.02 -3.87
C PHE A 328 19.35 10.36 -3.20
N MET A 329 20.38 10.39 -2.35
CA MET A 329 20.78 11.61 -1.65
C MET A 329 21.28 12.71 -2.60
N ALA A 330 21.95 12.35 -3.70
CA ALA A 330 22.32 13.31 -4.74
C ALA A 330 21.09 13.90 -5.46
N PHE A 331 20.09 13.06 -5.77
CA PHE A 331 18.82 13.53 -6.32
C PHE A 331 18.07 14.42 -5.31
N PHE A 332 18.02 14.03 -4.04
CA PHE A 332 17.40 14.83 -2.98
C PHE A 332 18.06 16.21 -2.86
N GLU A 333 19.39 16.26 -2.88
CA GLU A 333 20.14 17.53 -2.86
C GLU A 333 19.76 18.43 -4.04
N LEU A 334 19.73 17.90 -5.25
CA LEU A 334 19.42 18.67 -6.46
C LEU A 334 17.95 19.10 -6.53
N ILE A 335 17.02 18.18 -6.21
CA ILE A 335 15.59 18.40 -6.37
C ILE A 335 15.02 19.22 -5.23
N VAL A 336 15.29 18.79 -3.98
CA VAL A 336 14.66 19.38 -2.79
C VAL A 336 15.40 20.62 -2.32
N ARG A 337 16.73 20.52 -2.12
CA ARG A 337 17.51 21.64 -1.56
C ARG A 337 17.83 22.70 -2.59
N GLN A 338 18.20 22.29 -3.82
CA GLN A 338 18.55 23.23 -4.89
C GLN A 338 17.40 23.59 -5.80
N GLN A 339 16.22 22.96 -5.65
CA GLN A 339 15.01 23.20 -6.44
C GLN A 339 15.26 23.10 -7.96
N LYS A 340 15.98 22.06 -8.37
CA LYS A 340 16.29 21.76 -9.77
C LYS A 340 15.47 20.59 -10.27
N SER A 341 15.20 20.58 -11.57
CA SER A 341 14.54 19.46 -12.26
C SER A 341 15.46 18.79 -13.26
N PRO A 342 15.36 17.47 -13.49
CA PRO A 342 16.02 16.79 -14.59
C PRO A 342 15.66 17.45 -15.93
N ALA A 343 16.65 17.75 -16.74
CA ALA A 343 16.46 18.32 -18.09
C ALA A 343 16.76 17.29 -19.20
N ASP A 344 17.64 16.31 -18.92
CA ASP A 344 18.06 15.29 -19.87
C ASP A 344 18.21 13.95 -19.12
N ASN A 345 17.14 13.16 -19.13
CA ASN A 345 17.11 11.84 -18.49
C ASN A 345 18.13 10.87 -19.11
N ALA A 346 18.33 10.93 -20.43
CA ALA A 346 19.29 10.07 -21.12
C ALA A 346 20.73 10.35 -20.68
N ALA A 347 21.09 11.63 -20.57
CA ALA A 347 22.41 12.05 -20.10
C ALA A 347 22.64 11.71 -18.63
N ILE A 348 21.62 11.84 -17.76
CA ILE A 348 21.70 11.44 -16.35
C ILE A 348 21.96 9.95 -16.24
N VAL A 349 21.20 9.12 -16.97
CA VAL A 349 21.37 7.65 -16.99
C VAL A 349 22.75 7.28 -17.53
N ALA A 350 23.21 7.94 -18.61
CA ALA A 350 24.55 7.71 -19.17
C ALA A 350 25.65 8.04 -18.15
N ALA A 351 25.50 9.13 -17.38
CA ALA A 351 26.47 9.53 -16.36
C ALA A 351 26.55 8.55 -15.17
N LEU A 352 25.44 7.85 -14.85
CA LEU A 352 25.38 6.84 -13.78
C LEU A 352 25.88 5.45 -14.24
N ARG A 353 26.18 5.27 -15.51
CA ARG A 353 26.60 3.97 -16.06
C ARG A 353 27.90 3.48 -15.41
N ASN A 354 27.86 2.26 -14.85
CA ASN A 354 28.99 1.61 -14.20
C ASN A 354 29.67 2.46 -13.11
N VAL A 355 28.86 3.23 -12.37
CA VAL A 355 29.37 4.07 -11.29
C VAL A 355 29.67 3.27 -10.00
N GLY A 356 29.05 2.12 -9.81
CA GLY A 356 29.21 1.31 -8.59
C GLY A 356 30.65 1.03 -8.17
N PRO A 357 31.56 0.62 -9.06
CA PRO A 357 32.98 0.41 -8.73
C PRO A 357 33.75 1.69 -8.34
N ARG A 358 33.23 2.87 -8.66
CA ARG A 358 33.86 4.17 -8.32
C ARG A 358 33.48 4.64 -6.92
N LEU A 359 32.44 4.04 -6.34
CA LEU A 359 31.96 4.40 -5.01
C LEU A 359 32.75 3.67 -3.93
N LYS A 360 33.06 4.37 -2.87
CA LYS A 360 33.72 3.80 -1.69
C LYS A 360 32.77 2.85 -0.98
N SER A 361 33.24 1.66 -0.66
CA SER A 361 32.48 0.66 0.10
C SER A 361 33.44 -0.11 1.02
N ALA A 362 33.15 -0.13 2.31
CA ALA A 362 33.88 -0.91 3.28
C ALA A 362 33.27 -2.32 3.45
N ARG A 363 34.04 -3.25 4.03
CA ARG A 363 33.59 -4.64 4.24
C ARG A 363 32.43 -4.77 5.23
N HIS A 364 32.36 -3.89 6.24
CA HIS A 364 31.35 -3.97 7.30
C HIS A 364 30.26 -2.90 7.17
N TYR A 365 30.63 -1.61 7.11
CA TYR A 365 29.72 -0.49 6.87
C TYR A 365 30.48 0.67 6.23
N THR A 366 29.74 1.56 5.56
CA THR A 366 30.33 2.75 4.94
C THR A 366 30.29 3.90 5.95
N SER A 367 31.43 4.57 6.19
CA SER A 367 31.54 5.68 7.13
C SER A 367 30.79 6.92 6.62
N ALA A 368 30.55 7.90 7.50
CA ALA A 368 29.90 9.16 7.14
C ALA A 368 30.69 9.92 6.05
N GLU A 369 32.03 9.95 6.16
CA GLU A 369 32.91 10.60 5.19
C GLU A 369 32.89 9.89 3.83
N GLU A 370 32.89 8.56 3.83
CA GLU A 370 32.80 7.77 2.60
C GLU A 370 31.44 7.99 1.92
N ARG A 371 30.36 8.04 2.70
CA ARG A 371 29.01 8.32 2.21
C ARG A 371 28.89 9.71 1.62
N THR A 372 29.45 10.73 2.28
CA THR A 372 29.52 12.10 1.76
C THR A 372 30.29 12.13 0.44
N SER A 373 31.47 11.52 0.40
CA SER A 373 32.28 11.42 -0.83
C SER A 373 31.55 10.73 -1.97
N ASN A 374 30.74 9.70 -1.67
CA ASN A 374 29.93 9.01 -2.66
C ASN A 374 28.81 9.90 -3.21
N ILE A 375 28.12 10.64 -2.34
CA ILE A 375 27.08 11.61 -2.72
C ILE A 375 27.67 12.70 -3.61
N ASP A 376 28.81 13.29 -3.21
CA ASP A 376 29.51 14.33 -3.97
C ASP A 376 29.93 13.83 -5.36
N THR A 377 30.41 12.57 -5.43
CA THR A 377 30.78 11.93 -6.70
C THR A 377 29.57 11.82 -7.63
N ILE A 378 28.43 11.33 -7.13
CA ILE A 378 27.21 11.22 -7.93
C ILE A 378 26.71 12.61 -8.34
N THR A 379 26.61 13.55 -7.38
CA THR A 379 26.17 14.92 -7.65
C THR A 379 27.01 15.57 -8.72
N GLY A 380 28.34 15.46 -8.63
CA GLY A 380 29.27 15.99 -9.63
C GLY A 380 29.07 15.43 -11.04
N LEU A 381 28.65 14.14 -11.15
CA LEU A 381 28.38 13.52 -12.44
C LEU A 381 27.07 14.00 -13.08
N ILE A 382 26.00 14.19 -12.28
CA ILE A 382 24.65 14.40 -12.81
C ILE A 382 24.18 15.86 -12.78
N GLN A 383 24.73 16.73 -11.91
CA GLN A 383 24.19 18.08 -11.66
C GLN A 383 24.08 18.96 -12.92
N ARG A 384 24.98 18.79 -13.89
CA ARG A 384 24.98 19.56 -15.16
C ARG A 384 23.77 19.25 -16.05
N HIS A 385 23.08 18.15 -15.79
CA HIS A 385 21.89 17.70 -16.53
C HIS A 385 20.60 18.07 -15.79
N PHE A 386 20.70 18.91 -14.74
CA PHE A 386 19.59 19.51 -14.02
C PHE A 386 19.54 21.00 -14.29
N VAL A 387 18.35 21.56 -14.40
CA VAL A 387 18.10 23.00 -14.61
C VAL A 387 17.38 23.63 -13.44
N ASN A 388 17.60 24.94 -13.25
CA ASN A 388 16.89 25.73 -12.25
C ASN A 388 15.42 25.87 -12.70
N LYS A 389 14.61 24.91 -12.34
CA LYS A 389 13.18 24.89 -12.54
C LYS A 389 12.59 24.20 -11.33
N VAL A 390 11.72 24.90 -10.60
CA VAL A 390 11.01 24.26 -9.48
C VAL A 390 10.32 23.01 -10.03
N PRO A 391 10.63 21.82 -9.51
CA PRO A 391 9.98 20.61 -9.95
C PRO A 391 8.47 20.80 -9.86
N PRO A 392 7.65 20.34 -10.83
CA PRO A 392 6.19 20.33 -10.74
C PRO A 392 5.68 19.66 -9.46
N VAL A 393 6.54 18.84 -8.92
CA VAL A 393 6.52 18.08 -7.69
C VAL A 393 6.10 18.88 -6.47
N PHE A 394 6.50 20.13 -6.33
CA PHE A 394 6.19 20.94 -5.15
C PHE A 394 5.00 21.88 -5.34
N GLY A 395 4.45 21.97 -6.55
CA GLY A 395 3.28 22.79 -6.85
C GLY A 395 1.94 22.04 -6.68
N HIS A 396 1.87 20.77 -7.03
CA HIS A 396 0.67 19.91 -6.96
C HIS A 396 1.06 18.43 -6.80
N GLY A 397 1.95 18.14 -5.87
CA GLY A 397 2.23 16.83 -5.27
C GLY A 397 2.60 15.65 -6.19
N PRO A 398 3.88 15.27 -6.27
CA PRO A 398 4.31 13.99 -6.89
C PRO A 398 4.06 12.77 -5.99
N GLY A 399 3.88 12.98 -4.69
CA GLY A 399 3.22 12.00 -3.84
C GLY A 399 1.91 11.54 -4.47
N LEU A 400 1.17 12.43 -5.12
CA LEU A 400 -0.09 12.11 -5.80
C LEU A 400 0.05 11.11 -6.96
N ALA A 401 1.10 11.18 -7.77
CA ALA A 401 1.30 10.23 -8.88
C ALA A 401 1.65 8.83 -8.35
N LEU A 402 2.47 8.75 -7.31
CA LEU A 402 2.80 7.48 -6.65
C LEU A 402 1.60 6.94 -5.86
N ASP A 403 0.88 7.78 -5.13
CA ASP A 403 -0.35 7.41 -4.44
C ASP A 403 -1.44 6.96 -5.42
N PHE A 404 -1.52 7.61 -6.58
CA PHE A 404 -2.41 7.21 -7.65
C PHE A 404 -2.04 5.83 -8.22
N GLU A 405 -0.77 5.59 -8.58
CA GLU A 405 -0.30 4.28 -9.04
C GLU A 405 -0.57 3.20 -7.98
N ASN A 406 -0.31 3.52 -6.72
CA ASN A 406 -0.60 2.66 -5.60
C ASN A 406 -2.10 2.40 -5.45
N SER A 407 -2.94 3.41 -5.61
CA SER A 407 -4.40 3.26 -5.60
C SER A 407 -4.90 2.32 -6.69
N LEU A 408 -4.35 2.42 -7.91
CA LEU A 408 -4.67 1.51 -9.01
C LEU A 408 -4.27 0.05 -8.72
N ARG A 409 -3.16 -0.15 -8.02
CA ARG A 409 -2.70 -1.49 -7.64
C ARG A 409 -3.50 -2.08 -6.47
N ARG A 410 -3.95 -1.23 -5.54
CA ARG A 410 -4.74 -1.62 -4.34
C ARG A 410 -6.20 -1.88 -4.61
N SER A 411 -6.79 -1.20 -5.56
CA SER A 411 -8.24 -1.26 -5.82
C SER A 411 -8.77 -2.65 -6.15
N ARG A 412 -7.90 -3.64 -6.32
CA ARG A 412 -8.28 -5.07 -6.33
C ARG A 412 -8.79 -5.57 -4.98
N ILE A 413 -8.38 -4.92 -3.91
CA ILE A 413 -8.57 -5.36 -2.52
C ILE A 413 -9.59 -4.47 -1.82
N GLU A 414 -9.42 -3.16 -1.95
CA GLU A 414 -10.24 -2.15 -1.27
C GLU A 414 -11.25 -1.52 -2.23
N THR A 415 -12.06 -2.33 -2.88
CA THR A 415 -13.04 -1.90 -3.88
C THR A 415 -14.06 -0.91 -3.32
N SER A 416 -14.33 -0.95 -2.01
CA SER A 416 -15.30 -0.06 -1.34
C SER A 416 -14.80 1.39 -1.19
N ARG A 417 -13.49 1.63 -1.25
CA ARG A 417 -12.90 2.97 -1.06
C ARG A 417 -12.55 3.68 -2.36
N TYR A 418 -12.53 2.96 -3.47
CA TYR A 418 -12.09 3.49 -4.74
C TYR A 418 -13.20 3.40 -5.78
N GLU A 419 -13.30 4.44 -6.60
CA GLU A 419 -14.12 4.44 -7.80
C GLU A 419 -13.29 4.93 -8.98
N PHE A 420 -13.41 4.25 -10.12
CA PHE A 420 -12.70 4.59 -11.35
C PHE A 420 -13.67 4.87 -12.46
N LYS A 421 -13.44 5.96 -13.18
CA LYS A 421 -14.19 6.32 -14.38
C LYS A 421 -13.25 6.65 -15.51
N GLN A 422 -13.54 6.12 -16.66
CA GLN A 422 -12.73 6.35 -17.87
C GLN A 422 -12.72 7.84 -18.29
N GLY A 423 -13.76 8.57 -17.96
CA GLY A 423 -14.03 9.97 -18.27
C GLY A 423 -15.49 10.28 -17.99
N VAL A 424 -15.96 11.44 -18.44
CA VAL A 424 -17.36 11.87 -18.28
C VAL A 424 -18.12 11.98 -19.60
N LEU A 425 -17.47 11.77 -20.73
CA LEU A 425 -18.14 11.72 -22.02
C LEU A 425 -18.66 10.32 -22.30
N ARG A 426 -19.85 10.23 -22.90
CA ARG A 426 -20.42 8.95 -23.34
C ARG A 426 -19.49 8.29 -24.37
N LEU A 427 -19.31 6.99 -24.28
CA LEU A 427 -18.53 6.18 -25.22
C LEU A 427 -19.37 5.86 -26.49
N ASP A 428 -19.99 6.87 -27.05
CA ASP A 428 -20.69 6.82 -28.32
C ASP A 428 -20.05 7.81 -29.32
N ASN A 429 -20.44 7.75 -30.58
CA ASN A 429 -19.90 8.62 -31.64
C ASN A 429 -20.19 10.11 -31.44
N ARG A 430 -21.13 10.47 -30.55
CA ARG A 430 -21.51 11.87 -30.27
C ARG A 430 -20.65 12.52 -29.21
N ARG A 431 -19.98 11.70 -28.37
CA ARG A 431 -19.05 12.13 -27.31
C ARG A 431 -19.57 13.31 -26.47
N LYS A 432 -20.84 13.23 -26.03
CA LYS A 432 -21.46 14.26 -25.19
C LYS A 432 -21.23 13.98 -23.71
N TRP A 433 -21.30 15.04 -22.91
CA TRP A 433 -21.34 14.91 -21.44
C TRP A 433 -22.45 13.95 -21.02
N ASP A 434 -22.14 13.04 -20.10
CA ASP A 434 -23.12 12.15 -19.48
C ASP A 434 -23.61 12.76 -18.17
N ASP A 435 -24.65 13.60 -18.24
CA ASP A 435 -25.20 14.27 -17.05
C ASP A 435 -25.73 13.26 -16.01
N ALA A 436 -26.24 12.10 -16.45
CA ALA A 436 -26.68 11.03 -15.56
C ALA A 436 -25.50 10.38 -14.78
N LEU A 437 -24.29 10.48 -15.31
CA LEU A 437 -23.09 10.00 -14.60
C LEU A 437 -22.86 10.79 -13.32
N PHE A 438 -23.05 12.12 -13.32
CA PHE A 438 -22.79 12.95 -12.14
C PHE A 438 -23.69 12.61 -10.96
N GLN A 439 -24.95 12.26 -11.22
CA GLN A 439 -25.85 11.75 -10.18
C GLN A 439 -25.30 10.45 -9.58
N ARG A 440 -24.88 9.49 -10.42
CA ARG A 440 -24.26 8.24 -9.96
C ARG A 440 -22.93 8.46 -9.21
N LEU A 441 -22.14 9.46 -9.62
CA LEU A 441 -20.92 9.84 -8.89
C LEU A 441 -21.25 10.36 -7.49
N ALA A 442 -22.28 11.22 -7.34
CA ALA A 442 -22.72 11.72 -6.05
C ALA A 442 -23.20 10.59 -5.12
N GLU A 443 -23.99 9.65 -5.65
CA GLU A 443 -24.45 8.46 -4.94
C GLU A 443 -23.25 7.59 -4.49
N THR A 444 -22.27 7.42 -5.37
CA THR A 444 -21.04 6.66 -5.07
C THR A 444 -20.17 7.37 -4.03
N ILE A 445 -20.01 8.69 -4.12
CA ILE A 445 -19.26 9.48 -3.14
C ILE A 445 -19.88 9.34 -1.75
N CYS A 446 -21.20 9.48 -1.63
CA CYS A 446 -21.90 9.24 -0.37
C CYS A 446 -21.74 7.80 0.10
N GLY A 447 -21.82 6.83 -0.82
CA GLY A 447 -21.62 5.42 -0.50
C GLY A 447 -20.21 5.11 0.03
N ILE A 448 -19.18 5.73 -0.52
CA ILE A 448 -17.79 5.61 -0.05
C ILE A 448 -17.64 6.27 1.33
N ALA A 449 -18.16 7.47 1.52
CA ALA A 449 -18.12 8.19 2.80
C ALA A 449 -18.82 7.40 3.93
N ASN A 450 -19.82 6.57 3.60
CA ASN A 450 -20.59 5.77 4.53
C ASN A 450 -20.03 4.36 4.78
N VAL A 451 -18.87 4.02 4.25
CA VAL A 451 -18.25 2.69 4.51
C VAL A 451 -17.92 2.54 5.99
N GLN A 452 -17.30 3.54 6.56
CA GLN A 452 -16.91 3.55 7.97
C GLN A 452 -16.58 4.98 8.42
N ARG A 453 -16.83 5.29 9.70
CA ARG A 453 -16.49 6.57 10.32
C ARG A 453 -15.01 6.91 10.15
N GLY A 454 -14.70 8.13 9.72
CA GLY A 454 -13.34 8.66 9.62
C GLY A 454 -12.49 8.09 8.47
N HIS A 455 -13.05 7.21 7.63
CA HIS A 455 -12.31 6.59 6.52
C HIS A 455 -12.34 7.44 5.26
N GLU A 456 -11.18 7.63 4.65
CA GLU A 456 -11.04 8.33 3.38
C GLU A 456 -11.24 7.40 2.19
N GLY A 457 -11.73 7.96 1.09
CA GLY A 457 -11.85 7.27 -0.19
C GLY A 457 -11.51 8.18 -1.36
N TYR A 458 -11.51 7.63 -2.56
CA TYR A 458 -11.06 8.33 -3.75
C TYR A 458 -11.92 8.00 -4.97
N LEU A 459 -12.22 9.03 -5.75
CA LEU A 459 -12.75 8.88 -7.10
C LEU A 459 -11.69 9.37 -8.09
N PHE A 460 -11.36 8.52 -9.07
CA PHE A 460 -10.43 8.85 -10.16
C PHE A 460 -11.17 8.88 -11.49
N VAL A 461 -11.00 9.98 -12.25
CA VAL A 461 -11.55 10.12 -13.60
C VAL A 461 -10.41 10.24 -14.60
N GLY A 462 -10.42 9.41 -15.63
CA GLY A 462 -9.32 9.19 -16.58
C GLY A 462 -8.73 7.78 -16.47
N VAL A 463 -9.45 6.86 -15.80
CA VAL A 463 -9.05 5.45 -15.61
C VAL A 463 -10.17 4.53 -16.03
N ALA A 464 -9.89 3.58 -16.92
CA ALA A 464 -10.81 2.54 -17.34
C ALA A 464 -10.48 1.21 -16.62
N ASP A 465 -11.50 0.54 -16.15
CA ASP A 465 -11.46 -0.74 -15.42
C ASP A 465 -11.85 -1.95 -16.27
N LYS A 466 -12.43 -1.71 -17.46
CA LYS A 466 -12.94 -2.75 -18.35
C LYS A 466 -12.21 -2.74 -19.70
N GLU A 467 -11.65 -3.87 -20.09
CA GLU A 467 -10.94 -4.03 -21.37
C GLU A 467 -11.77 -3.60 -22.60
N PRO A 468 -13.09 -3.92 -22.72
CA PRO A 468 -13.89 -3.44 -23.84
C PRO A 468 -13.99 -1.92 -23.95
N ASP A 469 -14.05 -1.22 -22.78
CA ASP A 469 -14.08 0.24 -22.75
C ASP A 469 -12.74 0.82 -23.19
N VAL A 470 -11.62 0.19 -22.79
CA VAL A 470 -10.26 0.58 -23.22
C VAL A 470 -10.13 0.52 -24.74
N GLN A 471 -10.46 -0.63 -25.35
CA GLN A 471 -10.39 -0.81 -26.81
C GLN A 471 -11.26 0.20 -27.54
N ARG A 472 -12.45 0.48 -27.01
CA ARG A 472 -13.35 1.48 -27.59
C ARG A 472 -12.80 2.89 -27.47
N ILE A 473 -12.18 3.26 -26.34
CA ILE A 473 -11.54 4.57 -26.13
C ILE A 473 -10.36 4.74 -27.08
N GLU A 474 -9.49 3.75 -27.20
CA GLU A 474 -8.33 3.79 -28.09
C GLU A 474 -8.76 3.98 -29.56
N THR A 475 -9.85 3.31 -29.96
CA THR A 475 -10.41 3.43 -31.31
C THR A 475 -11.08 4.79 -31.54
N LEU A 476 -11.93 5.26 -30.60
CA LEU A 476 -12.71 6.50 -30.78
C LEU A 476 -11.87 7.76 -30.63
N ASP A 477 -10.95 7.76 -29.67
CA ASP A 477 -10.23 8.96 -29.26
C ASP A 477 -8.78 8.97 -29.78
N SER A 478 -8.33 7.91 -30.47
CA SER A 478 -6.97 7.75 -31.03
C SER A 478 -5.87 7.98 -29.98
N VAL A 479 -6.03 7.38 -28.81
CA VAL A 479 -5.09 7.44 -27.70
C VAL A 479 -4.56 6.05 -27.36
N THR A 480 -3.37 6.00 -26.72
CA THR A 480 -2.80 4.75 -26.19
C THR A 480 -2.99 4.75 -24.68
N SER A 481 -3.63 3.73 -24.16
CA SER A 481 -3.79 3.54 -22.73
C SER A 481 -2.51 3.05 -22.05
N MET A 482 -2.35 3.36 -20.76
CA MET A 482 -1.27 2.82 -19.93
C MET A 482 -1.82 1.82 -18.93
N LYS A 483 -1.41 0.57 -19.05
CA LYS A 483 -1.81 -0.49 -18.13
C LYS A 483 -1.06 -0.38 -16.81
N VAL A 484 -1.80 -0.31 -15.70
CA VAL A 484 -1.28 -0.31 -14.33
C VAL A 484 -2.08 -1.29 -13.50
N GLY A 485 -1.48 -2.40 -13.13
CA GLY A 485 -2.22 -3.49 -12.48
C GLY A 485 -3.29 -4.07 -13.40
N GLN A 486 -4.56 -3.94 -13.00
CA GLN A 486 -5.73 -4.34 -13.81
C GLN A 486 -6.41 -3.16 -14.51
N HIS A 487 -6.01 -1.94 -14.20
CA HIS A 487 -6.61 -0.73 -14.73
C HIS A 487 -5.81 -0.18 -15.91
N HIS A 488 -6.46 0.64 -16.71
CA HIS A 488 -5.86 1.35 -17.82
C HIS A 488 -6.04 2.85 -17.63
N VAL A 489 -4.93 3.57 -17.49
CA VAL A 489 -4.95 5.04 -17.45
C VAL A 489 -5.13 5.53 -18.89
N VAL A 490 -6.21 6.25 -19.15
CA VAL A 490 -6.58 6.77 -20.46
C VAL A 490 -6.52 8.30 -20.52
N GLY A 491 -6.42 8.95 -19.35
CA GLY A 491 -6.39 10.39 -19.18
C GLY A 491 -7.70 11.10 -19.55
N VAL A 492 -7.89 12.31 -19.04
CA VAL A 492 -9.01 13.19 -19.41
C VAL A 492 -8.63 14.20 -20.51
N ASP A 493 -7.33 14.31 -20.83
CA ASP A 493 -6.80 15.19 -21.90
C ASP A 493 -7.49 14.95 -23.24
N ARG A 494 -7.79 13.67 -23.54
CA ARG A 494 -8.52 13.27 -24.75
C ARG A 494 -9.92 13.90 -24.80
N GLU A 495 -10.60 13.95 -23.68
CA GLU A 495 -11.95 14.53 -23.60
C GLU A 495 -11.92 16.06 -23.72
N ALA A 496 -10.93 16.72 -23.09
CA ALA A 496 -10.71 18.15 -23.25
C ALA A 496 -10.43 18.52 -24.73
N LYS A 497 -9.59 17.70 -25.42
CA LYS A 497 -9.33 17.87 -26.87
C LYS A 497 -10.60 17.71 -27.71
N ILE A 498 -11.41 16.69 -27.45
CA ILE A 498 -12.70 16.47 -28.15
C ILE A 498 -13.63 17.67 -27.99
N LEU A 499 -13.69 18.22 -26.77
CA LEU A 499 -14.52 19.38 -26.45
C LEU A 499 -13.91 20.71 -26.92
N LYS A 500 -12.66 20.72 -27.40
CA LYS A 500 -11.89 21.90 -27.80
C LYS A 500 -11.78 22.95 -26.69
N ILE A 501 -11.53 22.49 -25.46
CA ILE A 501 -11.32 23.34 -24.27
C ILE A 501 -9.96 23.00 -23.63
N SER A 502 -9.45 23.91 -22.78
CA SER A 502 -8.27 23.61 -21.99
C SER A 502 -8.58 22.56 -20.91
N LEU A 503 -7.54 21.89 -20.40
CA LEU A 503 -7.68 20.96 -19.29
C LEU A 503 -8.29 21.66 -18.06
N ASP A 504 -7.82 22.87 -17.73
CA ASP A 504 -8.37 23.65 -16.61
C ASP A 504 -9.86 23.93 -16.78
N ALA A 505 -10.29 24.32 -17.99
CA ALA A 505 -11.72 24.56 -18.26
C ALA A 505 -12.54 23.26 -18.16
N TYR A 506 -11.94 22.13 -18.54
CA TYR A 506 -12.58 20.81 -18.38
C TYR A 506 -12.76 20.47 -16.89
N VAL A 507 -11.71 20.62 -16.08
CA VAL A 507 -11.75 20.35 -14.63
C VAL A 507 -12.74 21.29 -13.92
N GLN A 508 -12.73 22.59 -14.24
CA GLN A 508 -13.70 23.56 -13.70
C GLN A 508 -15.15 23.15 -14.03
N ARG A 509 -15.40 22.71 -15.25
CA ARG A 509 -16.72 22.23 -15.67
C ARG A 509 -17.12 20.95 -14.95
N PHE A 510 -16.19 20.03 -14.73
CA PHE A 510 -16.40 18.83 -13.93
C PHE A 510 -16.80 19.18 -12.50
N VAL A 511 -16.03 20.03 -11.83
CA VAL A 511 -16.30 20.51 -10.46
C VAL A 511 -17.66 21.20 -10.38
N ALA A 512 -17.98 22.10 -11.33
CA ALA A 512 -19.27 22.80 -11.36
C ALA A 512 -20.46 21.84 -11.50
N LYS A 513 -20.34 20.78 -12.30
CA LYS A 513 -21.40 19.76 -12.45
C LYS A 513 -21.52 18.87 -11.21
N LEU A 514 -20.40 18.54 -10.57
CA LEU A 514 -20.40 17.77 -9.32
C LEU A 514 -21.04 18.59 -8.17
N ALA A 515 -20.73 19.88 -8.08
CA ALA A 515 -21.30 20.81 -7.10
C ALA A 515 -22.82 21.02 -7.23
N GLN A 516 -23.40 20.73 -8.40
CA GLN A 516 -24.86 20.80 -8.61
C GLN A 516 -25.60 19.58 -8.05
N GLN A 517 -24.87 18.55 -7.60
CA GLN A 517 -25.49 17.34 -7.06
C GLN A 517 -25.87 17.52 -5.58
N SER A 518 -26.91 16.82 -5.16
CA SER A 518 -27.50 16.97 -3.80
C SER A 518 -26.71 16.12 -2.77
N ILE A 519 -25.43 16.41 -2.58
CA ILE A 519 -24.60 15.78 -1.53
C ILE A 519 -24.81 16.57 -0.23
N SER A 520 -24.94 15.88 0.91
CA SER A 520 -25.10 16.52 2.22
C SER A 520 -23.84 17.22 2.71
N GLU A 521 -24.01 18.29 3.48
CA GLU A 521 -22.92 18.92 4.22
C GLU A 521 -22.52 18.07 5.46
N PRO A 522 -21.24 18.06 5.89
CA PRO A 522 -20.12 18.86 5.36
C PRO A 522 -19.40 18.25 4.14
N LEU A 523 -19.78 17.04 3.72
CA LEU A 523 -19.11 16.32 2.64
C LEU A 523 -19.11 17.12 1.33
N ALA A 524 -20.22 17.76 0.97
CA ALA A 524 -20.34 18.55 -0.26
C ALA A 524 -19.25 19.63 -0.36
N THR A 525 -19.05 20.42 0.69
CA THR A 525 -18.02 21.46 0.75
C THR A 525 -16.61 20.85 0.74
N GLN A 526 -16.39 19.76 1.46
CA GLN A 526 -15.06 19.13 1.60
C GLN A 526 -14.58 18.52 0.29
N ILE A 527 -15.43 17.85 -0.48
CA ILE A 527 -15.03 17.26 -1.78
C ILE A 527 -14.69 18.32 -2.82
N MET A 528 -15.31 19.51 -2.78
CA MET A 528 -15.00 20.58 -3.73
C MET A 528 -13.58 21.13 -3.51
N SER A 529 -13.08 21.14 -2.28
CA SER A 529 -11.69 21.51 -1.96
C SER A 529 -10.69 20.38 -2.16
N GLY A 530 -11.17 19.14 -2.31
CA GLY A 530 -10.36 17.93 -2.48
C GLY A 530 -10.24 17.46 -3.94
N VAL A 531 -10.55 18.31 -4.93
CA VAL A 531 -10.38 17.96 -6.35
C VAL A 531 -8.99 18.38 -6.83
N ASP A 532 -8.20 17.42 -7.25
CA ASP A 532 -6.85 17.61 -7.80
C ASP A 532 -6.74 17.05 -9.22
N THR A 533 -5.76 17.54 -9.97
CA THR A 533 -5.36 16.94 -11.24
C THR A 533 -3.98 16.30 -11.05
N ILE A 534 -3.88 15.02 -11.39
CA ILE A 534 -2.65 14.24 -11.34
C ILE A 534 -2.14 14.10 -12.76
N GLU A 535 -0.89 14.49 -13.01
CA GLU A 535 -0.19 14.12 -14.23
C GLU A 535 0.53 12.78 -14.01
N TYR A 536 0.12 11.76 -14.76
CA TYR A 536 0.71 10.43 -14.70
C TYR A 536 1.25 10.04 -16.08
N LYS A 537 2.58 10.07 -16.23
CA LYS A 537 3.29 9.71 -17.49
C LYS A 537 2.72 10.44 -18.72
N GLY A 538 2.42 11.73 -18.58
CA GLY A 538 1.87 12.56 -19.65
C GLY A 538 0.37 12.44 -19.89
N LEU A 539 -0.36 11.72 -19.03
CA LEU A 539 -1.82 11.63 -19.00
C LEU A 539 -2.36 12.33 -17.77
N SER A 540 -3.37 13.17 -17.92
CA SER A 540 -4.01 13.85 -16.78
C SER A 540 -5.19 13.05 -16.26
N VAL A 541 -5.24 12.88 -14.93
CA VAL A 541 -6.31 12.18 -14.20
C VAL A 541 -6.88 13.12 -13.15
N ILE A 542 -8.20 13.25 -13.07
CA ILE A 542 -8.85 13.97 -11.96
C ILE A 542 -8.94 13.04 -10.77
N ARG A 543 -8.49 13.50 -9.60
CA ARG A 543 -8.67 12.87 -8.31
C ARG A 543 -9.65 13.68 -7.48
N VAL A 544 -10.64 13.03 -6.92
CA VAL A 544 -11.53 13.61 -5.90
C VAL A 544 -11.28 12.87 -4.60
N LEU A 545 -10.75 13.56 -3.60
CA LEU A 545 -10.63 13.05 -2.23
C LEU A 545 -12.01 13.07 -1.57
N ILE A 546 -12.43 11.95 -1.02
CA ILE A 546 -13.65 11.80 -0.24
C ILE A 546 -13.21 11.65 1.22
N PRO A 547 -13.24 12.72 2.01
CA PRO A 547 -12.74 12.68 3.37
C PRO A 547 -13.65 11.88 4.28
N GLY A 548 -13.05 11.26 5.30
CA GLY A 548 -13.78 10.54 6.32
C GLY A 548 -14.77 11.43 7.07
N GLN A 549 -15.98 10.93 7.26
CA GLN A 549 -17.07 11.65 7.91
C GLN A 549 -17.27 11.14 9.34
N ASN A 550 -17.80 12.03 10.20
CA ASN A 550 -18.21 11.65 11.57
C ASN A 550 -19.67 11.22 11.63
N ASP A 551 -20.46 11.61 10.62
CA ASP A 551 -21.87 11.30 10.49
C ASP A 551 -22.16 10.73 9.10
N LEU A 552 -23.33 10.09 8.94
CA LEU A 552 -23.76 9.58 7.64
C LEU A 552 -23.92 10.72 6.62
N SER A 553 -23.50 10.44 5.41
CA SER A 553 -23.67 11.32 4.25
C SER A 553 -24.85 10.86 3.40
N TYR A 554 -25.57 11.83 2.85
CA TYR A 554 -26.79 11.62 2.06
C TYR A 554 -26.63 12.16 0.65
N CYS A 555 -27.29 11.51 -0.32
CA CYS A 555 -27.49 12.06 -1.64
C CYS A 555 -29.00 12.38 -1.82
N GLY A 556 -29.36 13.65 -1.72
CA GLY A 556 -30.76 14.04 -1.48
C GLY A 556 -31.25 13.49 -0.14
N ASP A 557 -32.40 12.81 -0.15
CA ASP A 557 -32.97 12.14 1.03
C ASP A 557 -32.58 10.64 1.15
N ARG A 558 -31.63 10.19 0.34
CA ARG A 558 -31.27 8.77 0.24
C ARG A 558 -29.91 8.47 0.84
N VAL A 559 -29.80 7.31 1.48
CA VAL A 559 -28.56 6.77 2.05
C VAL A 559 -28.00 5.71 1.12
N PHE A 560 -26.72 5.86 0.78
CA PHE A 560 -25.99 4.90 -0.03
C PHE A 560 -24.83 4.32 0.75
N VAL A 561 -24.49 3.04 0.50
CA VAL A 561 -23.30 2.39 1.02
C VAL A 561 -22.60 1.62 -0.08
N ARG A 562 -21.29 1.45 0.09
CA ARG A 562 -20.49 0.59 -0.80
C ARG A 562 -20.48 -0.84 -0.28
N GLN A 563 -20.78 -1.79 -1.18
CA GLN A 563 -20.55 -3.21 -0.97
C GLN A 563 -19.60 -3.70 -2.07
N GLY A 564 -18.33 -3.86 -1.73
CA GLY A 564 -17.28 -4.07 -2.73
C GLY A 564 -17.25 -2.93 -3.76
N SER A 565 -17.37 -3.24 -5.05
CA SER A 565 -17.39 -2.24 -6.14
C SER A 565 -18.77 -1.66 -6.46
N SER A 566 -19.85 -2.10 -5.79
CA SER A 566 -21.22 -1.66 -6.04
C SER A 566 -21.67 -0.60 -5.03
N THR A 567 -22.42 0.39 -5.49
CA THR A 567 -23.11 1.36 -4.64
C THR A 567 -24.58 0.97 -4.53
N GLU A 568 -25.05 0.76 -3.31
CA GLU A 568 -26.42 0.33 -3.04
C GLU A 568 -27.17 1.37 -2.19
N GLU A 569 -28.42 1.60 -2.55
CA GLU A 569 -29.33 2.42 -1.76
C GLU A 569 -29.87 1.60 -0.59
N ILE A 570 -29.78 2.12 0.62
CA ILE A 570 -30.34 1.50 1.82
C ILE A 570 -31.72 2.06 2.10
N THR A 571 -32.74 1.29 1.75
CA THR A 571 -34.15 1.65 1.98
C THR A 571 -34.72 1.11 3.30
N ASP A 572 -34.09 0.09 3.89
CA ASP A 572 -34.50 -0.49 5.18
C ASP A 572 -34.01 0.43 6.32
N PHE A 573 -34.94 1.06 7.04
CA PHE A 573 -34.66 1.96 8.15
C PHE A 573 -33.89 1.29 9.30
N ARG A 574 -34.01 -0.03 9.50
CA ARG A 574 -33.26 -0.77 10.52
C ARG A 574 -31.77 -0.83 10.16
N LYS A 575 -31.46 -0.99 8.88
CA LYS A 575 -30.09 -0.94 8.38
C LYS A 575 -29.54 0.48 8.48
N VAL A 576 -30.33 1.52 8.16
CA VAL A 576 -29.92 2.92 8.35
C VAL A 576 -29.63 3.18 9.83
N ALA A 577 -30.51 2.75 10.73
CA ALA A 577 -30.29 2.91 12.18
C ALA A 577 -29.03 2.17 12.69
N ALA A 578 -28.73 1.02 12.10
CA ALA A 578 -27.49 0.28 12.42
C ALA A 578 -26.24 1.04 11.94
N LEU A 579 -26.29 1.62 10.73
CA LEU A 579 -25.22 2.46 10.19
C LEU A 579 -24.99 3.71 11.05
N VAL A 580 -26.06 4.42 11.45
CA VAL A 580 -25.97 5.60 12.34
C VAL A 580 -25.23 5.24 13.64
N LYS A 581 -25.53 4.08 14.24
CA LYS A 581 -24.80 3.61 15.43
C LYS A 581 -23.31 3.34 15.17
N GLY A 582 -22.92 2.98 13.96
CA GLY A 582 -21.52 2.83 13.59
C GLY A 582 -20.77 4.16 13.45
N PHE A 583 -21.49 5.27 13.33
CA PHE A 583 -20.96 6.64 13.27
C PHE A 583 -21.07 7.38 14.63
N SER A 584 -21.86 6.89 15.56
CA SER A 584 -21.93 7.41 16.94
C SER A 584 -20.80 6.86 17.80
#